data_c0b40cc0ce444f82b894f0b4179508a3
#
_entry.id   c0b40cc0ce444f82b894f0b4179508a3
#
_cell.length_a   1.000
_cell.length_b   1.000
_cell.length_c   1.000
_cell.angle_alpha   90.00
_cell.angle_beta   90.00
_cell.angle_gamma   90.00
#
_symmetry.space_group_name_H-M   'P 1'
#
loop_
_entity.id
_entity.type
_entity.pdbx_description
1 polymer ?
#
loop_
_entity_poly.entity_id
_entity_poly.type
_entity_poly.pdbx_seq_one_letter_code
_entity_poly.pdbx_strand_id
1 'polypeptide(L)'
;MHAPLLLALALAAGSTPRTFRVDAFHTGNATEERLALDRLVLEPLPFPGNPDRPVDDLNLGKYLFEVRDLASNRLLYSRGYASVFGEWETTAEAKEVNRTFHESFRFPAPDRPVQLVVRKRDKRQAFREIWTLTVDPKDMYVDTSSPAPAGTVIEILKSGPPERKLDLLILGDGYTESECKTFEAQARKATDALLAVEPFRSRRGDLNVRALCPPARESGVSRPSTGVHRNSPVGAAYDAFGSERYVLALDNRRFREVASQAPYDFVAILVNADTYGGGGIQGLYATVAAGSLWAPYVFVHELGHHIAGLADEYFTSDVAYLPGERIEPWERNVTILSDPARPKWAVTPGTPIPTPWDQADYETRAKGFQEKRKAIRKRNGPEAEMDALFLEQKKVESEKLSAEPYAKKVGAFEGANYEAKGAYRSEVDCIMFSRDDVPFCSACRSALDDVIDQYAGAPVRTAPSR
;
A
#
# COMPACT_ATOMS: atom_id res chain seq x y z
N MET A 1 19.44 -63.30 -8.40
CA MET A 1 19.25 -61.96 -8.96
C MET A 1 18.03 -61.33 -8.27
N HIS A 2 18.25 -60.51 -7.23
CA HIS A 2 17.16 -59.79 -6.56
C HIS A 2 17.17 -58.32 -7.07
N ALA A 3 16.13 -57.94 -7.75
CA ALA A 3 15.90 -56.53 -8.16
C ALA A 3 15.41 -55.76 -6.94
N PRO A 4 15.96 -54.56 -6.64
CA PRO A 4 15.41 -53.72 -5.57
C PRO A 4 14.12 -53.00 -6.07
N LEU A 5 13.07 -53.19 -5.32
CA LEU A 5 11.82 -52.48 -5.49
C LEU A 5 12.01 -51.03 -5.01
N LEU A 6 12.14 -50.09 -5.96
CA LEU A 6 12.11 -48.66 -5.65
C LEU A 6 10.69 -48.25 -5.28
N LEU A 7 10.45 -48.08 -4.01
CA LEU A 7 9.20 -47.47 -3.46
C LEU A 7 9.29 -45.95 -3.72
N ALA A 8 8.63 -45.49 -4.76
CA ALA A 8 8.42 -44.06 -4.98
C ALA A 8 7.42 -43.57 -3.91
N LEU A 9 7.94 -42.85 -2.91
CA LEU A 9 7.08 -42.06 -2.02
C LEU A 9 6.45 -40.95 -2.86
N ALA A 10 5.21 -41.12 -3.25
CA ALA A 10 4.39 -40.03 -3.74
C ALA A 10 4.14 -39.10 -2.52
N LEU A 11 4.84 -37.98 -2.46
CA LEU A 11 4.44 -36.85 -1.62
C LEU A 11 3.03 -36.46 -2.04
N ALA A 12 2.05 -36.75 -1.19
CA ALA A 12 0.72 -36.21 -1.35
C ALA A 12 0.86 -34.68 -1.36
N ALA A 13 0.66 -34.05 -2.50
CA ALA A 13 0.53 -32.60 -2.59
C ALA A 13 -0.71 -32.23 -1.74
N GLY A 14 -0.47 -31.77 -0.49
CA GLY A 14 -1.52 -31.28 0.37
C GLY A 14 -2.19 -30.10 -0.36
N SER A 15 -3.52 -30.06 -0.33
CA SER A 15 -4.27 -28.94 -0.88
C SER A 15 -3.84 -27.64 -0.19
N THR A 16 -3.60 -26.59 -0.95
CA THR A 16 -3.32 -25.24 -0.41
C THR A 16 -4.41 -24.87 0.61
N PRO A 17 -4.05 -24.49 1.84
CA PRO A 17 -5.03 -24.14 2.86
C PRO A 17 -5.88 -22.94 2.39
N ARG A 18 -7.13 -22.87 2.84
CA ARG A 18 -7.97 -21.68 2.63
C ARG A 18 -7.42 -20.48 3.39
N THR A 19 -7.90 -19.31 3.08
CA THR A 19 -7.59 -18.10 3.84
C THR A 19 -8.42 -18.06 5.13
N PHE A 20 -7.75 -17.93 6.28
CA PHE A 20 -8.40 -17.58 7.54
C PHE A 20 -8.25 -16.09 7.77
N ARG A 21 -9.34 -15.44 8.20
CA ARG A 21 -9.38 -14.00 8.46
C ARG A 21 -9.93 -13.74 9.85
N VAL A 22 -9.22 -12.92 10.61
CA VAL A 22 -9.67 -12.37 11.89
C VAL A 22 -10.01 -10.91 11.66
N ASP A 23 -11.27 -10.54 11.85
CA ASP A 23 -11.74 -9.17 11.78
C ASP A 23 -11.78 -8.59 13.21
N ALA A 24 -11.31 -7.35 13.37
CA ALA A 24 -11.22 -6.67 14.65
C ALA A 24 -11.59 -5.19 14.56
N PHE A 25 -12.10 -4.66 15.65
CA PHE A 25 -12.23 -3.22 15.85
C PHE A 25 -10.97 -2.67 16.51
N HIS A 26 -10.40 -1.62 15.94
CA HIS A 26 -9.28 -0.87 16.48
C HIS A 26 -9.76 0.48 16.95
N THR A 27 -9.78 0.72 18.25
CA THR A 27 -10.37 1.89 18.90
C THR A 27 -9.33 2.63 19.72
N GLY A 28 -9.33 3.95 19.67
CA GLY A 28 -8.44 4.76 20.50
C GLY A 28 -8.34 6.21 20.05
N ASN A 29 -7.22 6.83 20.39
CA ASN A 29 -6.87 8.22 20.09
C ASN A 29 -5.34 8.35 19.88
N ALA A 30 -4.79 9.56 19.91
CA ALA A 30 -3.35 9.81 19.71
C ALA A 30 -2.43 9.19 20.80
N THR A 31 -2.97 8.72 21.93
CA THR A 31 -2.19 8.26 23.09
C THR A 31 -2.49 6.85 23.54
N GLU A 32 -3.66 6.32 23.21
CA GLU A 32 -4.09 4.98 23.61
C GLU A 32 -4.83 4.28 22.48
N GLU A 33 -4.69 2.95 22.44
CA GLU A 33 -5.36 2.11 21.44
C GLU A 33 -5.74 0.75 22.05
N ARG A 34 -6.79 0.17 21.49
CA ARG A 34 -7.30 -1.17 21.87
C ARG A 34 -7.83 -1.88 20.64
N LEU A 35 -7.58 -3.18 20.57
CA LEU A 35 -8.22 -4.05 19.59
C LEU A 35 -9.24 -4.96 20.29
N ALA A 36 -10.33 -5.25 19.60
CA ALA A 36 -11.36 -6.18 20.04
C ALA A 36 -11.80 -7.06 18.85
N LEU A 37 -11.97 -8.36 19.10
CA LEU A 37 -12.46 -9.30 18.09
C LEU A 37 -13.86 -8.87 17.61
N ASP A 38 -14.04 -8.83 16.29
CA ASP A 38 -15.37 -8.75 15.67
C ASP A 38 -15.84 -10.15 15.25
N ARG A 39 -15.13 -10.83 14.34
CA ARG A 39 -15.49 -12.16 13.84
C ARG A 39 -14.32 -12.95 13.33
N LEU A 40 -14.49 -14.25 13.24
CA LEU A 40 -13.59 -15.21 12.60
C LEU A 40 -14.23 -15.66 11.28
N VAL A 41 -13.46 -15.64 10.18
CA VAL A 41 -13.98 -15.97 8.84
C VAL A 41 -13.04 -16.95 8.15
N LEU A 42 -13.59 -17.99 7.57
CA LEU A 42 -12.88 -18.87 6.66
C LEU A 42 -13.27 -18.51 5.23
N GLU A 43 -12.45 -17.69 4.55
CA GLU A 43 -12.72 -17.21 3.19
C GLU A 43 -12.86 -18.36 2.17
N PRO A 44 -13.62 -18.19 1.07
CA PRO A 44 -13.96 -19.29 0.17
C PRO A 44 -12.77 -19.85 -0.62
N LEU A 45 -11.73 -19.02 -0.87
CA LEU A 45 -10.62 -19.37 -1.76
C LEU A 45 -9.38 -19.85 -1.00
N PRO A 46 -8.49 -20.61 -1.67
CA PRO A 46 -7.15 -20.91 -1.16
C PRO A 46 -6.36 -19.64 -0.84
N PHE A 47 -5.47 -19.73 0.14
CA PHE A 47 -4.58 -18.64 0.50
C PHE A 47 -3.55 -18.42 -0.63
N PRO A 48 -3.44 -17.18 -1.17
CA PRO A 48 -2.56 -16.91 -2.32
C PRO A 48 -1.09 -16.77 -1.95
N GLY A 49 -0.78 -16.42 -0.70
CA GLY A 49 0.59 -16.12 -0.27
C GLY A 49 1.55 -17.30 -0.39
N ASN A 50 2.82 -16.97 -0.58
CA ASN A 50 3.91 -17.92 -0.80
C ASN A 50 4.15 -18.84 0.43
N PRO A 51 3.97 -20.17 0.31
CA PRO A 51 4.14 -21.11 1.42
C PRO A 51 5.60 -21.27 1.86
N ASP A 52 6.58 -20.93 1.00
CA ASP A 52 8.00 -21.00 1.34
C ASP A 52 8.48 -19.74 2.09
N ARG A 53 7.68 -18.69 2.13
CA ARG A 53 7.99 -17.41 2.78
C ARG A 53 6.84 -16.98 3.74
N PRO A 54 6.45 -17.83 4.70
CA PRO A 54 5.33 -17.52 5.60
C PRO A 54 5.68 -16.43 6.62
N VAL A 55 6.95 -16.29 6.99
CA VAL A 55 7.42 -15.31 7.97
C VAL A 55 7.97 -14.09 7.25
N ASP A 56 7.53 -12.91 7.69
CA ASP A 56 8.00 -11.62 7.19
C ASP A 56 9.32 -11.23 7.86
N ASP A 57 10.36 -11.07 7.07
CA ASP A 57 11.69 -10.62 7.46
C ASP A 57 12.06 -9.24 6.88
N LEU A 58 11.11 -8.58 6.18
CA LEU A 58 11.34 -7.29 5.53
C LEU A 58 11.37 -6.13 6.51
N ASN A 59 10.80 -6.33 7.71
CA ASN A 59 10.71 -5.30 8.75
C ASN A 59 10.01 -4.02 8.28
N LEU A 60 8.93 -4.16 7.50
CA LEU A 60 8.09 -3.06 7.01
C LEU A 60 6.86 -2.87 7.91
N GLY A 61 6.23 -1.71 7.81
CA GLY A 61 4.96 -1.41 8.46
C GLY A 61 5.05 -0.81 9.86
N LYS A 62 4.03 -0.06 10.20
CA LYS A 62 3.84 0.49 11.55
C LYS A 62 3.45 -0.58 12.56
N TYR A 63 2.75 -1.61 12.08
CA TYR A 63 2.31 -2.78 12.83
C TYR A 63 2.90 -4.06 12.25
N LEU A 64 2.90 -5.11 13.07
CA LEU A 64 3.24 -6.48 12.69
C LEU A 64 2.22 -7.41 13.34
N PHE A 65 1.62 -8.31 12.57
CA PHE A 65 0.90 -9.42 13.18
C PHE A 65 1.65 -10.74 13.00
N GLU A 66 1.55 -11.58 14.02
CA GLU A 66 2.16 -12.89 14.08
C GLU A 66 1.10 -13.95 14.38
N VAL A 67 1.17 -15.09 13.70
CA VAL A 67 0.38 -16.28 14.02
C VAL A 67 1.32 -17.32 14.58
N ARG A 68 1.07 -17.74 15.82
CA ARG A 68 1.91 -18.67 16.56
C ARG A 68 1.15 -19.93 16.92
N ASP A 69 1.79 -21.06 16.81
CA ASP A 69 1.25 -22.33 17.33
C ASP A 69 1.00 -22.21 18.84
N LEU A 70 -0.24 -22.44 19.27
CA LEU A 70 -0.62 -22.22 20.67
C LEU A 70 0.13 -23.13 21.64
N ALA A 71 0.43 -24.37 21.23
CA ALA A 71 1.09 -25.37 22.11
C ALA A 71 2.59 -25.15 22.21
N SER A 72 3.26 -24.80 21.12
CA SER A 72 4.73 -24.69 21.04
C SER A 72 5.25 -23.25 20.99
N ASN A 73 4.39 -22.27 20.86
CA ASN A 73 4.72 -20.86 20.62
C ASN A 73 5.59 -20.62 19.34
N ARG A 74 5.68 -21.62 18.45
CA ARG A 74 6.43 -21.49 17.20
C ARG A 74 5.73 -20.51 16.27
N LEU A 75 6.47 -19.55 15.69
CA LEU A 75 5.97 -18.63 14.67
C LEU A 75 5.65 -19.42 13.40
N LEU A 76 4.40 -19.30 12.93
CA LEU A 76 3.89 -19.96 11.73
C LEU A 76 3.75 -19.00 10.56
N TYR A 77 3.31 -17.77 10.82
CA TYR A 77 3.07 -16.75 9.82
C TYR A 77 3.24 -15.36 10.42
N SER A 78 3.71 -14.39 9.63
CA SER A 78 3.71 -12.97 10.03
C SER A 78 3.68 -12.05 8.83
N ARG A 79 3.12 -10.85 8.99
CA ARG A 79 3.18 -9.74 8.02
C ARG A 79 3.21 -8.40 8.72
N GLY A 80 4.10 -7.52 8.24
CA GLY A 80 4.06 -6.09 8.57
C GLY A 80 2.93 -5.40 7.81
N TYR A 81 2.30 -4.40 8.44
CA TYR A 81 1.20 -3.66 7.83
C TYR A 81 1.06 -2.25 8.44
N ALA A 82 0.32 -1.39 7.78
CA ALA A 82 -0.22 -0.16 8.31
C ALA A 82 -1.76 -0.21 8.31
N SER A 83 -2.41 0.71 9.02
CA SER A 83 -3.86 0.71 9.16
C SER A 83 -4.44 2.11 9.07
N VAL A 84 -5.74 2.20 8.81
CA VAL A 84 -6.46 3.48 8.84
C VAL A 84 -6.35 4.14 10.22
N PHE A 85 -6.43 3.36 11.31
CA PHE A 85 -6.20 3.87 12.66
C PHE A 85 -4.78 4.45 12.80
N GLY A 86 -3.78 3.72 12.31
CA GLY A 86 -2.38 4.14 12.37
C GLY A 86 -2.07 5.43 11.62
N GLU A 87 -2.79 5.73 10.54
CA GLU A 87 -2.76 7.01 9.85
C GLU A 87 -3.48 8.09 10.65
N TRP A 88 -4.72 7.81 11.05
CA TRP A 88 -5.58 8.75 11.74
C TRP A 88 -5.03 9.20 13.11
N GLU A 89 -4.38 8.33 13.89
CA GLU A 89 -3.84 8.69 15.21
C GLU A 89 -2.80 9.81 15.18
N THR A 90 -2.23 10.09 13.98
CA THR A 90 -1.25 11.18 13.79
C THR A 90 -1.89 12.53 13.44
N THR A 91 -3.20 12.58 13.30
CA THR A 91 -3.95 13.80 12.97
C THR A 91 -4.24 14.66 14.21
N ALA A 92 -4.63 15.92 13.98
CA ALA A 92 -5.08 16.80 15.07
C ALA A 92 -6.35 16.28 15.75
N GLU A 93 -7.28 15.68 14.98
CA GLU A 93 -8.55 15.15 15.51
C GLU A 93 -8.31 14.04 16.55
N ALA A 94 -7.30 13.22 16.35
CA ALA A 94 -6.98 12.11 17.26
C ALA A 94 -6.58 12.57 18.68
N LYS A 95 -6.20 13.85 18.85
CA LYS A 95 -5.92 14.42 20.17
C LYS A 95 -7.18 14.79 20.95
N GLU A 96 -8.31 14.94 20.26
CA GLU A 96 -9.57 15.48 20.81
C GLU A 96 -10.63 14.38 21.01
N VAL A 97 -10.61 13.33 20.18
CA VAL A 97 -11.66 12.31 20.17
C VAL A 97 -11.11 10.90 20.09
N ASN A 98 -11.92 9.92 20.55
CA ASN A 98 -11.71 8.51 20.25
C ASN A 98 -12.45 8.13 18.96
N ARG A 99 -11.81 7.35 18.09
CA ARG A 99 -12.44 6.73 16.93
C ARG A 99 -12.20 5.23 16.89
N THR A 100 -13.08 4.55 16.16
CA THR A 100 -12.98 3.12 15.87
C THR A 100 -12.88 2.91 14.39
N PHE A 101 -11.91 2.10 13.99
CA PHE A 101 -11.74 1.60 12.63
C PHE A 101 -11.81 0.08 12.64
N HIS A 102 -12.17 -0.51 11.51
CA HIS A 102 -12.24 -1.96 11.36
C HIS A 102 -11.00 -2.46 10.61
N GLU A 103 -10.36 -3.51 11.11
CA GLU A 103 -9.14 -4.12 10.54
C GLU A 103 -9.32 -5.60 10.32
N SER A 104 -8.47 -6.21 9.50
CA SER A 104 -8.49 -7.65 9.23
C SER A 104 -7.09 -8.22 9.12
N PHE A 105 -6.89 -9.39 9.73
CA PHE A 105 -5.66 -10.17 9.67
C PHE A 105 -5.92 -11.44 8.87
N ARG A 106 -5.20 -11.60 7.73
CA ARG A 106 -5.37 -12.73 6.80
C ARG A 106 -4.14 -13.61 6.82
N PHE A 107 -4.34 -14.91 6.96
CA PHE A 107 -3.26 -15.91 7.02
C PHE A 107 -3.77 -17.28 6.54
N PRO A 108 -2.87 -18.25 6.23
CA PRO A 108 -3.28 -19.61 5.89
C PRO A 108 -4.09 -20.24 7.03
N ALA A 109 -5.23 -20.86 6.71
CA ALA A 109 -6.09 -21.50 7.71
C ALA A 109 -5.29 -22.55 8.49
N PRO A 110 -5.18 -22.42 9.82
CA PRO A 110 -4.48 -23.39 10.64
C PRO A 110 -5.33 -24.65 10.83
N ASP A 111 -4.67 -25.78 11.10
CA ASP A 111 -5.32 -27.07 11.40
C ASP A 111 -5.64 -27.26 12.90
N ARG A 112 -5.10 -26.40 13.76
CA ARG A 112 -5.20 -26.42 15.23
C ARG A 112 -5.18 -25.02 15.81
N PRO A 113 -5.51 -24.86 17.10
CA PRO A 113 -5.52 -23.55 17.75
C PRO A 113 -4.18 -22.82 17.65
N VAL A 114 -4.28 -21.52 17.36
CA VAL A 114 -3.14 -20.61 17.23
C VAL A 114 -3.34 -19.37 18.11
N GLN A 115 -2.26 -18.67 18.35
CA GLN A 115 -2.27 -17.34 18.94
C GLN A 115 -1.99 -16.29 17.85
N LEU A 116 -2.91 -15.36 17.66
CA LEU A 116 -2.68 -14.14 16.90
C LEU A 116 -2.10 -13.09 17.85
N VAL A 117 -0.95 -12.53 17.51
CA VAL A 117 -0.29 -11.44 18.25
C VAL A 117 -0.15 -10.24 17.35
N VAL A 118 -0.62 -9.08 17.79
CA VAL A 118 -0.46 -7.80 17.08
C VAL A 118 0.53 -6.95 17.84
N ARG A 119 1.49 -6.39 17.11
CA ARG A 119 2.55 -5.53 17.63
C ARG A 119 2.56 -4.19 16.91
N LYS A 120 2.96 -3.15 17.61
CA LYS A 120 3.18 -1.80 17.09
C LYS A 120 4.63 -1.37 17.27
N ARG A 121 5.17 -0.56 16.36
CA ARG A 121 6.49 0.04 16.53
C ARG A 121 6.46 1.09 17.62
N ASP A 122 7.44 0.99 18.51
CA ASP A 122 7.73 2.04 19.49
C ASP A 122 8.66 3.13 18.88
N LYS A 123 8.98 4.16 19.66
CA LYS A 123 9.89 5.25 19.30
C LYS A 123 11.33 4.79 18.96
N ARG A 124 11.69 3.57 19.26
CA ARG A 124 13.00 2.96 18.92
C ARG A 124 12.90 2.05 17.70
N GLN A 125 11.78 2.09 16.98
CA GLN A 125 11.46 1.22 15.85
C GLN A 125 11.39 -0.29 16.22
N ALA A 126 11.24 -0.60 17.50
CA ALA A 126 11.06 -1.97 17.98
C ALA A 126 9.57 -2.31 18.11
N PHE A 127 9.18 -3.50 17.68
CA PHE A 127 7.81 -3.96 17.80
C PHE A 127 7.47 -4.34 19.25
N ARG A 128 6.39 -3.76 19.80
CA ARG A 128 5.82 -4.06 21.12
C ARG A 128 4.44 -4.64 20.95
N GLU A 129 4.14 -5.68 21.71
CA GLU A 129 2.84 -6.31 21.71
C GLU A 129 1.77 -5.36 22.25
N ILE A 130 0.66 -5.23 21.50
CA ILE A 130 -0.49 -4.41 21.87
C ILE A 130 -1.78 -5.23 21.99
N TRP A 131 -1.83 -6.41 21.39
CA TRP A 131 -3.00 -7.28 21.45
C TRP A 131 -2.64 -8.74 21.17
N THR A 132 -3.38 -9.64 21.82
CA THR A 132 -3.25 -11.09 21.67
C THR A 132 -4.63 -11.72 21.69
N LEU A 133 -4.85 -12.70 20.81
CA LEU A 133 -6.07 -13.47 20.70
C LEU A 133 -5.76 -14.94 20.46
N THR A 134 -6.40 -15.83 21.23
CA THR A 134 -6.42 -17.27 20.91
C THR A 134 -7.48 -17.53 19.86
N VAL A 135 -7.11 -18.19 18.76
CA VAL A 135 -7.98 -18.52 17.63
C VAL A 135 -8.07 -20.04 17.50
N ASP A 136 -9.26 -20.59 17.66
CA ASP A 136 -9.54 -21.98 17.33
C ASP A 136 -10.22 -22.02 15.94
N PRO A 137 -9.60 -22.63 14.92
CA PRO A 137 -10.21 -22.72 13.59
C PRO A 137 -11.48 -23.57 13.53
N LYS A 138 -11.76 -24.33 14.60
CA LYS A 138 -12.95 -25.16 14.75
C LYS A 138 -14.02 -24.56 15.65
N ASP A 139 -13.85 -23.32 16.08
CA ASP A 139 -14.84 -22.61 16.88
C ASP A 139 -16.16 -22.54 16.11
N MET A 140 -17.28 -22.76 16.81
CA MET A 140 -18.62 -22.75 16.23
C MET A 140 -19.02 -21.40 15.60
N TYR A 141 -18.35 -20.32 15.97
CA TYR A 141 -18.58 -18.97 15.45
C TYR A 141 -17.68 -18.61 14.26
N VAL A 142 -16.87 -19.54 13.73
CA VAL A 142 -16.15 -19.33 12.48
C VAL A 142 -17.14 -19.27 11.33
N ASP A 143 -17.27 -18.09 10.72
CA ASP A 143 -18.12 -17.87 9.55
C ASP A 143 -17.49 -18.54 8.32
N THR A 144 -18.17 -19.55 7.79
CA THR A 144 -17.76 -20.28 6.58
C THR A 144 -18.64 -19.96 5.39
N SER A 145 -19.57 -19.01 5.52
CA SER A 145 -20.48 -18.61 4.46
C SER A 145 -19.73 -17.95 3.30
N SER A 146 -20.22 -18.16 2.09
CA SER A 146 -19.71 -17.44 0.93
C SER A 146 -20.38 -16.06 0.85
N PRO A 147 -19.61 -14.99 0.59
CA PRO A 147 -20.19 -13.68 0.38
C PRO A 147 -21.10 -13.67 -0.86
N ALA A 148 -22.04 -12.72 -0.89
CA ALA A 148 -22.86 -12.51 -2.08
C ALA A 148 -21.97 -12.20 -3.30
N PRO A 149 -22.28 -12.77 -4.50
CA PRO A 149 -21.48 -12.52 -5.70
C PRO A 149 -21.35 -11.02 -6.02
N ALA A 150 -20.12 -10.55 -6.17
CA ALA A 150 -19.81 -9.15 -6.45
C ALA A 150 -19.54 -8.86 -7.94
N GLY A 151 -19.70 -9.86 -8.79
CA GLY A 151 -19.45 -9.75 -10.24
C GLY A 151 -18.55 -10.85 -10.76
N THR A 152 -18.09 -10.70 -12.00
CA THR A 152 -17.16 -11.64 -12.63
C THR A 152 -15.74 -11.18 -12.47
N VAL A 153 -14.84 -12.06 -12.04
CA VAL A 153 -13.41 -11.80 -11.96
C VAL A 153 -12.82 -11.81 -13.38
N ILE A 154 -12.12 -10.74 -13.73
CA ILE A 154 -11.44 -10.54 -15.01
C ILE A 154 -9.95 -10.81 -14.83
N GLU A 155 -9.39 -11.77 -15.53
CA GLU A 155 -7.92 -11.96 -15.57
C GLU A 155 -7.30 -10.93 -16.55
N ILE A 156 -6.50 -9.97 -16.04
CA ILE A 156 -5.78 -8.99 -16.86
C ILE A 156 -4.38 -9.50 -17.20
N LEU A 157 -3.68 -10.04 -16.20
CA LEU A 157 -2.36 -10.67 -16.34
C LEU A 157 -2.35 -11.96 -15.53
N LYS A 158 -1.95 -13.07 -16.17
CA LYS A 158 -1.78 -14.37 -15.53
C LYS A 158 -0.39 -14.91 -15.85
N SER A 159 0.48 -14.92 -14.85
CA SER A 159 1.87 -15.37 -14.99
C SER A 159 2.12 -16.73 -14.32
N GLY A 160 1.22 -17.16 -13.45
CA GLY A 160 1.35 -18.46 -12.76
C GLY A 160 0.31 -18.68 -11.67
N PRO A 161 0.50 -19.72 -10.85
CA PRO A 161 -0.40 -20.00 -9.75
C PRO A 161 -0.25 -18.95 -8.63
N PRO A 162 -1.34 -18.59 -7.91
CA PRO A 162 -1.33 -17.51 -6.93
C PRO A 162 -0.24 -17.65 -5.88
N GLU A 163 -0.05 -18.85 -5.33
CA GLU A 163 0.96 -19.12 -4.28
C GLU A 163 2.41 -18.98 -4.74
N ARG A 164 2.65 -18.59 -5.99
CA ARG A 164 4.00 -18.40 -6.60
C ARG A 164 4.15 -17.07 -7.30
N LYS A 165 3.18 -16.17 -7.14
CA LYS A 165 3.16 -14.84 -7.75
C LYS A 165 2.71 -13.82 -6.73
N LEU A 166 3.00 -12.56 -7.00
CA LEU A 166 2.36 -11.45 -6.32
C LEU A 166 1.01 -11.22 -6.99
N ASP A 167 -0.07 -11.41 -6.26
CA ASP A 167 -1.44 -11.27 -6.76
C ASP A 167 -2.00 -9.88 -6.45
N LEU A 168 -2.13 -9.05 -7.49
CA LEU A 168 -2.78 -7.74 -7.41
C LEU A 168 -4.24 -7.86 -7.87
N LEU A 169 -5.18 -7.49 -6.99
CA LEU A 169 -6.59 -7.37 -7.30
C LEU A 169 -6.97 -5.90 -7.46
N ILE A 170 -7.58 -5.55 -8.60
CA ILE A 170 -8.13 -4.22 -8.85
C ILE A 170 -9.64 -4.28 -8.66
N LEU A 171 -10.16 -3.54 -7.69
CA LEU A 171 -11.59 -3.42 -7.41
C LEU A 171 -12.14 -2.12 -8.00
N GLY A 172 -13.34 -2.19 -8.60
CA GLY A 172 -14.11 -0.99 -8.94
C GLY A 172 -14.96 -0.52 -7.77
N ASP A 173 -15.06 0.78 -7.54
CA ASP A 173 -16.04 1.34 -6.62
C ASP A 173 -16.78 2.53 -7.23
N GLY A 174 -18.11 2.55 -7.07
CA GLY A 174 -18.97 3.58 -7.66
C GLY A 174 -19.28 3.39 -9.15
N TYR A 175 -19.01 2.23 -9.75
CA TYR A 175 -19.42 1.92 -11.12
C TYR A 175 -20.75 1.20 -11.12
N THR A 176 -21.73 1.69 -11.91
CA THR A 176 -22.97 0.96 -12.20
C THR A 176 -22.67 -0.25 -13.10
N GLU A 177 -23.62 -1.16 -13.24
CA GLU A 177 -23.46 -2.32 -14.11
C GLU A 177 -23.10 -1.94 -15.54
N SER A 178 -23.72 -0.88 -16.07
CA SER A 178 -23.41 -0.36 -17.42
C SER A 178 -22.02 0.27 -17.53
N GLU A 179 -21.42 0.72 -16.42
CA GLU A 179 -20.09 1.33 -16.35
C GLU A 179 -18.96 0.33 -16.08
N CYS A 180 -19.27 -0.94 -15.77
CA CYS A 180 -18.24 -1.96 -15.52
C CYS A 180 -17.32 -2.21 -16.73
N LYS A 181 -17.76 -1.93 -17.97
CA LYS A 181 -16.87 -1.94 -19.14
C LYS A 181 -15.86 -0.77 -19.12
N THR A 182 -16.27 0.39 -18.66
CA THR A 182 -15.37 1.54 -18.47
C THR A 182 -14.34 1.22 -17.39
N PHE A 183 -14.78 0.64 -16.25
CA PHE A 183 -13.89 0.17 -15.22
C PHE A 183 -12.84 -0.82 -15.76
N GLU A 184 -13.26 -1.83 -16.55
CA GLU A 184 -12.32 -2.80 -17.13
C GLU A 184 -11.25 -2.12 -17.98
N ALA A 185 -11.65 -1.16 -18.83
CA ALA A 185 -10.70 -0.40 -19.65
C ALA A 185 -9.71 0.41 -18.77
N GLN A 186 -10.20 1.04 -17.71
CA GLN A 186 -9.38 1.77 -16.76
C GLN A 186 -8.43 0.86 -15.96
N ALA A 187 -8.89 -0.33 -15.54
CA ALA A 187 -8.06 -1.31 -14.86
C ALA A 187 -6.92 -1.83 -15.76
N ARG A 188 -7.19 -2.06 -17.04
CA ARG A 188 -6.17 -2.43 -18.03
C ARG A 188 -5.16 -1.29 -18.22
N LYS A 189 -5.62 -0.04 -18.40
CA LYS A 189 -4.75 1.13 -18.52
C LYS A 189 -3.86 1.32 -17.28
N ALA A 190 -4.41 1.15 -16.08
CA ALA A 190 -3.67 1.21 -14.82
C ALA A 190 -2.61 0.10 -14.74
N THR A 191 -2.95 -1.12 -15.15
CA THR A 191 -2.01 -2.25 -15.23
C THR A 191 -0.89 -1.96 -16.22
N ASP A 192 -1.18 -1.42 -17.40
CA ASP A 192 -0.18 -1.06 -18.39
C ASP A 192 0.79 0.02 -17.85
N ALA A 193 0.26 1.01 -17.12
CA ALA A 193 1.09 2.03 -16.47
C ALA A 193 2.04 1.42 -15.42
N LEU A 194 1.55 0.49 -14.60
CA LEU A 194 2.38 -0.24 -13.63
C LEU A 194 3.49 -1.03 -14.32
N LEU A 195 3.15 -1.77 -15.36
CA LEU A 195 4.09 -2.63 -16.11
C LEU A 195 5.05 -1.83 -17.03
N ALA A 196 4.87 -0.53 -17.15
CA ALA A 196 5.80 0.36 -17.85
C ALA A 196 7.00 0.78 -16.99
N VAL A 197 6.91 0.68 -15.66
CA VAL A 197 7.95 1.15 -14.72
C VAL A 197 8.68 -0.02 -14.04
N GLU A 198 9.98 0.19 -13.71
CA GLU A 198 10.74 -0.75 -12.89
C GLU A 198 10.39 -0.62 -11.40
N PRO A 199 10.35 -1.73 -10.65
CA PRO A 199 10.76 -3.09 -11.05
C PRO A 199 9.66 -3.91 -11.74
N PHE A 200 8.42 -3.45 -11.79
CA PHE A 200 7.28 -4.22 -12.31
C PHE A 200 7.43 -4.64 -13.77
N ARG A 201 8.11 -3.82 -14.60
CA ARG A 201 8.38 -4.14 -16.00
C ARG A 201 9.25 -5.39 -16.14
N SER A 202 10.40 -5.43 -15.49
CA SER A 202 11.31 -6.57 -15.51
C SER A 202 10.77 -7.78 -14.75
N ARG A 203 9.93 -7.55 -13.75
CA ARG A 203 9.29 -8.56 -12.89
C ARG A 203 7.87 -8.95 -13.36
N ARG A 204 7.47 -8.57 -14.58
CA ARG A 204 6.13 -8.88 -15.13
C ARG A 204 5.72 -10.34 -14.96
N GLY A 205 6.68 -11.28 -15.14
CA GLY A 205 6.47 -12.71 -14.97
C GLY A 205 6.21 -13.17 -13.54
N ASP A 206 6.42 -12.29 -12.55
CA ASP A 206 6.22 -12.56 -11.12
C ASP A 206 4.89 -12.01 -10.58
N LEU A 207 4.06 -11.41 -11.44
CA LEU A 207 2.78 -10.81 -11.06
C LEU A 207 1.62 -11.54 -11.72
N ASN A 208 0.51 -11.63 -10.98
CA ASN A 208 -0.83 -11.79 -11.53
C ASN A 208 -1.62 -10.50 -11.28
N VAL A 209 -2.47 -10.11 -12.22
CA VAL A 209 -3.39 -8.98 -12.05
C VAL A 209 -4.79 -9.40 -12.43
N ARG A 210 -5.74 -9.21 -11.51
CA ARG A 210 -7.16 -9.46 -11.70
C ARG A 210 -7.95 -8.20 -11.43
N ALA A 211 -9.15 -8.12 -12.01
CA ALA A 211 -10.08 -7.03 -11.74
C ALA A 211 -11.46 -7.58 -11.40
N LEU A 212 -12.19 -6.86 -10.55
CA LEU A 212 -13.56 -7.18 -10.15
C LEU A 212 -14.35 -5.87 -10.01
N CYS A 213 -15.49 -5.80 -10.72
CA CYS A 213 -16.40 -4.67 -10.68
C CYS A 213 -17.68 -5.04 -9.93
N PRO A 214 -17.78 -4.76 -8.62
CA PRO A 214 -19.06 -4.87 -7.94
C PRO A 214 -19.96 -3.72 -8.39
N PRO A 215 -21.16 -3.99 -8.99
CA PRO A 215 -21.99 -2.93 -9.53
C PRO A 215 -22.61 -2.08 -8.41
N ALA A 216 -22.43 -0.77 -8.50
CA ALA A 216 -23.08 0.21 -7.66
C ALA A 216 -24.51 0.49 -8.14
N ARG A 217 -25.39 0.90 -7.22
CA ARG A 217 -26.74 1.33 -7.55
C ARG A 217 -26.78 2.66 -8.30
N GLU A 218 -25.82 3.53 -8.02
CA GLU A 218 -25.65 4.85 -8.62
C GLU A 218 -24.17 5.13 -8.88
N SER A 219 -23.88 5.93 -9.89
CA SER A 219 -22.53 6.29 -10.31
C SER A 219 -21.82 7.19 -9.30
N GLY A 220 -20.52 6.96 -9.12
CA GLY A 220 -19.64 7.78 -8.28
C GLY A 220 -19.52 7.30 -6.84
N VAL A 221 -18.65 7.99 -6.09
CA VAL A 221 -18.35 7.74 -4.68
C VAL A 221 -18.65 8.97 -3.84
N SER A 222 -18.66 8.81 -2.51
CA SER A 222 -18.91 9.93 -1.59
C SER A 222 -17.82 10.99 -1.66
N ARG A 223 -18.25 12.28 -1.63
CA ARG A 223 -17.40 13.46 -1.44
C ARG A 223 -18.09 14.43 -0.46
N PRO A 224 -17.96 14.19 0.84
CA PRO A 224 -18.70 14.88 1.88
C PRO A 224 -18.56 16.40 1.85
N SER A 225 -17.35 16.93 1.54
CA SER A 225 -17.11 18.38 1.44
C SER A 225 -17.96 19.09 0.39
N THR A 226 -18.50 18.36 -0.59
CA THR A 226 -19.42 18.87 -1.62
C THR A 226 -20.88 18.46 -1.40
N GLY A 227 -21.19 17.81 -0.26
CA GLY A 227 -22.53 17.31 0.04
C GLY A 227 -22.92 16.05 -0.75
N VAL A 228 -21.98 15.39 -1.44
CA VAL A 228 -22.22 14.16 -2.17
C VAL A 228 -22.02 12.95 -1.26
N HIS A 229 -23.07 12.16 -1.06
CA HIS A 229 -23.05 10.92 -0.31
C HIS A 229 -23.55 9.77 -1.19
N ARG A 230 -22.78 8.68 -1.28
CA ARG A 230 -23.04 7.50 -2.09
C ARG A 230 -22.87 6.23 -1.25
N ASN A 231 -23.75 5.26 -1.47
CA ASN A 231 -23.60 3.93 -0.88
C ASN A 231 -22.96 2.99 -1.93
N SER A 232 -21.66 3.15 -2.11
CA SER A 232 -20.90 2.35 -3.07
C SER A 232 -20.53 0.97 -2.50
N PRO A 233 -20.27 -0.04 -3.33
CA PRO A 233 -20.04 -1.43 -2.90
C PRO A 233 -18.85 -1.64 -1.98
N VAL A 234 -17.77 -0.86 -2.16
CA VAL A 234 -16.54 -0.95 -1.36
C VAL A 234 -16.47 0.14 -0.29
N GLY A 235 -17.30 1.20 -0.43
CA GLY A 235 -17.40 2.28 0.55
C GLY A 235 -16.27 3.30 0.49
N ALA A 236 -15.68 3.53 -0.69
CA ALA A 236 -14.68 4.57 -0.86
C ALA A 236 -15.28 5.98 -0.79
N ALA A 237 -14.55 6.89 -0.18
CA ALA A 237 -14.93 8.29 -0.06
C ALA A 237 -13.73 9.21 -0.11
N TYR A 238 -13.93 10.40 -0.69
CA TYR A 238 -13.00 11.52 -0.57
C TYR A 238 -13.03 12.13 0.82
N ASP A 239 -12.21 13.15 1.02
CA ASP A 239 -12.15 13.98 2.22
C ASP A 239 -11.68 13.23 3.49
N ALA A 240 -11.00 12.09 3.31
CA ALA A 240 -10.45 11.36 4.44
C ALA A 240 -9.51 12.26 5.26
N PHE A 241 -9.73 12.27 6.59
CA PHE A 241 -8.99 13.10 7.55
C PHE A 241 -8.98 14.61 7.23
N GLY A 242 -10.03 15.09 6.53
CA GLY A 242 -10.14 16.49 6.11
C GLY A 242 -9.28 16.88 4.91
N SER A 243 -8.63 15.93 4.24
CA SER A 243 -7.88 16.17 3.01
C SER A 243 -8.74 15.89 1.77
N GLU A 244 -9.01 16.93 0.97
CA GLU A 244 -9.89 16.84 -0.21
C GLU A 244 -9.48 15.81 -1.26
N ARG A 245 -8.20 15.47 -1.33
CA ARG A 245 -7.62 14.54 -2.30
C ARG A 245 -7.42 13.12 -1.74
N TYR A 246 -7.57 12.96 -0.43
CA TYR A 246 -7.33 11.67 0.20
C TYR A 246 -8.59 10.81 0.12
N VAL A 247 -8.47 9.70 -0.58
CA VAL A 247 -9.59 8.78 -0.82
C VAL A 247 -9.34 7.49 -0.04
N LEU A 248 -10.26 7.12 0.86
CA LEU A 248 -10.14 5.87 1.62
C LEU A 248 -11.45 5.08 1.57
N ALA A 249 -11.35 3.75 1.63
CA ALA A 249 -12.47 2.84 1.86
C ALA A 249 -12.55 2.51 3.35
N LEU A 250 -13.43 3.20 4.08
CA LEU A 250 -13.53 3.07 5.54
C LEU A 250 -14.37 1.87 5.98
N ASP A 251 -15.18 1.28 5.11
CA ASP A 251 -15.93 0.06 5.39
C ASP A 251 -15.09 -1.19 5.06
N ASN A 252 -14.12 -1.50 5.92
CA ASN A 252 -13.22 -2.62 5.72
C ASN A 252 -13.97 -3.97 5.62
N ARG A 253 -15.14 -4.13 6.28
CA ARG A 253 -15.91 -5.35 6.21
C ARG A 253 -16.42 -5.60 4.77
N ARG A 254 -17.08 -4.61 4.15
CA ARG A 254 -17.52 -4.71 2.74
C ARG A 254 -16.35 -4.92 1.80
N PHE A 255 -15.30 -4.14 1.98
CA PHE A 255 -14.07 -4.27 1.20
C PHE A 255 -13.55 -5.71 1.20
N ARG A 256 -13.41 -6.34 2.40
CA ARG A 256 -12.91 -7.71 2.52
C ARG A 256 -13.87 -8.75 1.95
N GLU A 257 -15.18 -8.58 2.08
CA GLU A 257 -16.19 -9.48 1.50
C GLU A 257 -16.14 -9.46 -0.04
N VAL A 258 -15.97 -8.29 -0.63
CA VAL A 258 -15.80 -8.17 -2.10
C VAL A 258 -14.47 -8.78 -2.52
N ALA A 259 -13.37 -8.40 -1.88
CA ALA A 259 -12.03 -8.84 -2.26
C ALA A 259 -11.82 -10.35 -2.11
N SER A 260 -12.47 -11.01 -1.13
CA SER A 260 -12.33 -12.46 -0.89
C SER A 260 -12.82 -13.35 -2.04
N GLN A 261 -13.45 -12.76 -3.07
CA GLN A 261 -13.96 -13.49 -4.26
C GLN A 261 -12.90 -13.69 -5.35
N ALA A 262 -11.71 -13.16 -5.19
CA ALA A 262 -10.55 -13.41 -6.05
C ALA A 262 -9.30 -13.62 -5.21
N PRO A 263 -8.28 -14.37 -5.70
CA PRO A 263 -6.99 -14.42 -5.04
C PRO A 263 -6.34 -13.03 -5.03
N TYR A 264 -5.79 -12.61 -3.88
CA TYR A 264 -5.04 -11.35 -3.75
C TYR A 264 -4.09 -11.35 -2.57
N ASP A 265 -2.92 -10.75 -2.78
CA ASP A 265 -1.99 -10.29 -1.76
C ASP A 265 -2.18 -8.80 -1.53
N PHE A 266 -2.31 -8.04 -2.62
CA PHE A 266 -2.50 -6.59 -2.63
C PHE A 266 -3.76 -6.18 -3.38
N VAL A 267 -4.36 -5.05 -2.98
CA VAL A 267 -5.59 -4.54 -3.59
C VAL A 267 -5.45 -3.08 -3.97
N ALA A 268 -5.86 -2.75 -5.20
CA ALA A 268 -6.08 -1.38 -5.63
C ALA A 268 -7.58 -1.14 -5.86
N ILE A 269 -8.11 -0.01 -5.43
CA ILE A 269 -9.49 0.38 -5.61
C ILE A 269 -9.54 1.55 -6.60
N LEU A 270 -10.08 1.32 -7.79
CA LEU A 270 -10.37 2.38 -8.74
C LEU A 270 -11.75 2.96 -8.43
N VAL A 271 -11.80 4.23 -8.04
CA VAL A 271 -13.07 4.91 -7.79
C VAL A 271 -13.56 5.62 -9.05
N ASN A 272 -14.85 5.53 -9.34
CA ASN A 272 -15.50 6.18 -10.47
C ASN A 272 -15.65 7.68 -10.22
N ALA A 273 -14.58 8.42 -10.44
CA ALA A 273 -14.52 9.87 -10.26
C ALA A 273 -13.41 10.48 -11.14
N ASP A 274 -13.64 11.73 -11.56
CA ASP A 274 -12.70 12.51 -12.40
C ASP A 274 -11.80 13.42 -11.56
N THR A 275 -12.23 13.77 -10.34
CA THR A 275 -11.47 14.64 -9.44
C THR A 275 -10.19 13.95 -9.00
N TYR A 276 -9.04 14.64 -9.14
CA TYR A 276 -7.75 14.16 -8.67
C TYR A 276 -7.81 13.69 -7.21
N GLY A 277 -7.39 12.44 -6.95
CA GLY A 277 -7.34 11.88 -5.61
C GLY A 277 -6.87 10.43 -5.62
N GLY A 278 -6.40 10.01 -4.46
CA GLY A 278 -5.92 8.67 -4.18
C GLY A 278 -5.46 8.54 -2.74
N GLY A 279 -4.89 7.40 -2.39
CA GLY A 279 -4.28 7.11 -1.10
C GLY A 279 -3.74 5.69 -1.08
N GLY A 280 -2.64 5.45 -0.37
CA GLY A 280 -2.05 4.13 -0.24
C GLY A 280 -1.68 3.82 1.20
N ILE A 281 -2.19 2.71 1.74
CA ILE A 281 -1.88 2.22 3.09
C ILE A 281 -1.21 0.86 2.96
N GLN A 282 -0.03 0.72 3.50
CA GLN A 282 0.79 -0.48 3.38
C GLN A 282 0.04 -1.73 3.87
N GLY A 283 -0.05 -2.75 3.01
CA GLY A 283 -0.69 -4.02 3.31
C GLY A 283 -2.22 -3.98 3.41
N LEU A 284 -2.86 -2.79 3.23
CA LEU A 284 -4.31 -2.65 3.31
C LEU A 284 -4.96 -2.48 1.93
N TYR A 285 -4.71 -1.37 1.25
CA TYR A 285 -5.12 -1.08 -0.15
C TYR A 285 -4.45 0.19 -0.69
N ALA A 286 -4.51 0.37 -2.02
CA ALA A 286 -4.35 1.67 -2.69
C ALA A 286 -5.70 2.11 -3.26
N THR A 287 -5.97 3.41 -3.35
CA THR A 287 -7.16 3.99 -4.00
C THR A 287 -6.77 5.00 -5.05
N VAL A 288 -7.53 5.09 -6.14
CA VAL A 288 -7.22 6.00 -7.25
C VAL A 288 -8.51 6.49 -7.93
N ALA A 289 -8.61 7.79 -8.17
CA ALA A 289 -9.67 8.37 -9.00
C ALA A 289 -9.42 8.05 -10.48
N ALA A 290 -10.11 7.04 -11.02
CA ALA A 290 -9.79 6.42 -12.30
C ALA A 290 -10.09 7.29 -13.53
N GLY A 291 -10.99 8.26 -13.42
CA GLY A 291 -11.31 9.23 -14.48
C GLY A 291 -10.35 10.41 -14.54
N SER A 292 -9.50 10.62 -13.53
CA SER A 292 -8.51 11.69 -13.54
C SER A 292 -7.45 11.49 -14.64
N LEU A 293 -7.02 12.59 -15.26
CA LEU A 293 -5.87 12.59 -16.18
C LEU A 293 -4.62 11.96 -15.57
N TRP A 294 -4.46 12.10 -14.26
CA TRP A 294 -3.31 11.66 -13.48
C TRP A 294 -3.46 10.24 -12.89
N ALA A 295 -4.56 9.55 -13.19
CA ALA A 295 -4.80 8.21 -12.66
C ALA A 295 -3.64 7.22 -12.90
N PRO A 296 -2.96 7.18 -14.07
CA PRO A 296 -1.83 6.27 -14.27
C PRO A 296 -0.65 6.55 -13.32
N TYR A 297 -0.31 7.83 -13.11
CA TYR A 297 0.73 8.23 -12.16
C TYR A 297 0.32 7.89 -10.72
N VAL A 298 -0.89 8.33 -10.30
CA VAL A 298 -1.39 8.10 -8.94
C VAL A 298 -1.45 6.60 -8.63
N PHE A 299 -1.88 5.77 -9.59
CA PHE A 299 -1.93 4.32 -9.41
C PHE A 299 -0.57 3.72 -9.05
N VAL A 300 0.49 4.09 -9.78
CA VAL A 300 1.83 3.59 -9.53
C VAL A 300 2.40 4.13 -8.22
N HIS A 301 2.18 5.40 -7.93
CA HIS A 301 2.60 6.08 -6.70
C HIS A 301 1.96 5.42 -5.45
N GLU A 302 0.63 5.30 -5.43
CA GLU A 302 -0.10 4.73 -4.30
C GLU A 302 0.19 3.23 -4.09
N LEU A 303 0.49 2.50 -5.18
CA LEU A 303 1.00 1.13 -5.05
C LEU A 303 2.39 1.08 -4.43
N GLY A 304 3.23 2.09 -4.59
CA GLY A 304 4.49 2.22 -3.87
C GLY A 304 4.29 2.23 -2.36
N HIS A 305 3.34 3.03 -1.86
CA HIS A 305 2.95 3.01 -0.45
C HIS A 305 2.37 1.66 -0.05
N HIS A 306 1.41 1.16 -0.82
CA HIS A 306 0.65 -0.04 -0.47
C HIS A 306 1.50 -1.31 -0.46
N ILE A 307 2.36 -1.52 -1.46
CA ILE A 307 3.16 -2.74 -1.61
C ILE A 307 4.39 -2.72 -0.69
N ALA A 308 5.18 -1.66 -0.73
CA ALA A 308 6.48 -1.63 -0.06
C ALA A 308 6.57 -0.62 1.10
N GLY A 309 5.46 0.03 1.50
CA GLY A 309 5.45 1.02 2.55
C GLY A 309 6.41 2.16 2.27
N LEU A 310 6.50 2.61 1.02
CA LEU A 310 7.34 3.75 0.67
C LEU A 310 6.76 5.02 1.27
N ALA A 311 7.59 5.88 1.83
CA ALA A 311 7.19 7.22 2.22
C ALA A 311 7.06 8.14 1.01
N ASP A 312 6.26 9.19 1.14
CA ASP A 312 6.33 10.33 0.23
C ASP A 312 7.70 11.00 0.33
N GLU A 313 8.33 11.24 -0.81
CA GLU A 313 9.61 11.92 -0.88
C GLU A 313 9.44 13.45 -1.04
N TYR A 314 8.22 13.94 -1.25
CA TYR A 314 7.94 15.37 -1.32
C TYR A 314 7.80 16.02 0.08
N PHE A 315 8.04 17.33 0.14
CA PHE A 315 8.00 18.12 1.38
C PHE A 315 7.23 19.45 1.23
N THR A 316 6.65 19.72 0.07
CA THR A 316 5.99 21.00 -0.24
C THR A 316 4.47 20.92 -0.22
N SER A 317 3.89 19.73 -0.12
CA SER A 317 2.44 19.54 -0.08
C SER A 317 1.89 19.60 1.35
N ASP A 318 0.70 20.20 1.51
CA ASP A 318 -0.04 20.13 2.77
C ASP A 318 -0.49 18.68 3.02
N VAL A 319 -0.37 18.23 4.27
CA VAL A 319 -0.79 16.90 4.73
C VAL A 319 -1.67 17.02 5.97
N ALA A 320 -2.48 16.00 6.23
CA ALA A 320 -3.35 15.94 7.39
C ALA A 320 -2.60 15.60 8.70
N TYR A 321 -1.38 15.12 8.58
CA TYR A 321 -0.59 14.62 9.70
C TYR A 321 0.14 15.74 10.44
N LEU A 322 0.24 15.59 11.77
CA LEU A 322 1.04 16.49 12.59
C LEU A 322 2.51 16.05 12.57
N PRO A 323 3.46 17.00 12.65
CA PRO A 323 4.87 16.68 12.82
C PRO A 323 5.07 15.78 14.06
N GLY A 324 5.76 14.67 13.87
CA GLY A 324 6.12 13.74 14.93
C GLY A 324 7.49 14.05 15.57
N GLU A 325 7.94 13.18 16.46
CA GLU A 325 9.31 13.17 16.93
C GLU A 325 10.25 12.80 15.78
N ARG A 326 11.44 13.38 15.75
CA ARG A 326 12.47 13.09 14.75
C ARG A 326 13.13 11.74 15.05
N ILE A 327 12.55 10.68 14.47
CA ILE A 327 13.01 9.29 14.62
C ILE A 327 13.38 8.79 13.23
N GLU A 328 14.42 7.94 13.12
CA GLU A 328 14.76 7.30 11.84
C GLU A 328 13.53 6.57 11.29
N PRO A 329 12.99 6.96 10.11
CA PRO A 329 11.78 6.33 9.55
C PRO A 329 12.00 4.83 9.30
N TRP A 330 10.96 4.02 9.43
CA TRP A 330 11.04 2.59 9.03
C TRP A 330 10.97 2.43 7.51
N GLU A 331 10.44 3.39 6.82
CA GLU A 331 10.33 3.44 5.36
C GLU A 331 11.72 3.44 4.73
N ARG A 332 11.92 2.60 3.72
CA ARG A 332 13.26 2.32 3.20
C ARG A 332 13.81 3.40 2.28
N ASN A 333 12.96 4.25 1.73
CA ASN A 333 13.31 5.29 0.76
C ASN A 333 13.59 6.67 1.38
N VAL A 334 13.40 6.83 2.69
CA VAL A 334 13.70 8.08 3.42
C VAL A 334 14.55 7.81 4.65
N THR A 335 15.36 8.81 5.07
CA THR A 335 16.24 8.74 6.25
C THR A 335 16.43 10.12 6.86
N ILE A 336 16.67 10.19 8.16
CA ILE A 336 17.17 11.41 8.82
C ILE A 336 18.70 11.46 8.92
N LEU A 337 19.40 10.52 8.26
CA LEU A 337 20.86 10.37 8.31
C LEU A 337 21.39 10.28 9.74
N SER A 338 20.78 9.47 10.58
CA SER A 338 21.24 9.21 11.95
C SER A 338 22.72 8.79 12.01
N ASP A 339 23.18 8.08 10.97
CA ASP A 339 24.61 7.79 10.71
C ASP A 339 24.93 8.14 9.25
N PRO A 340 25.50 9.33 8.98
CA PRO A 340 25.86 9.74 7.62
C PRO A 340 26.87 8.81 6.91
N ALA A 341 27.64 8.04 7.67
CA ALA A 341 28.58 7.05 7.10
C ALA A 341 27.86 5.76 6.63
N ARG A 342 26.61 5.56 7.05
CA ARG A 342 25.80 4.37 6.74
C ARG A 342 24.38 4.73 6.33
N PRO A 343 24.19 5.40 5.18
CA PRO A 343 22.84 5.64 4.67
C PRO A 343 22.11 4.32 4.40
N LYS A 344 20.76 4.36 4.40
CA LYS A 344 19.92 3.17 4.18
C LYS A 344 20.14 2.48 2.82
N TRP A 345 20.72 3.19 1.87
CA TRP A 345 20.94 2.72 0.49
C TRP A 345 22.40 2.92 0.06
N ALA A 346 22.81 2.22 -0.98
CA ALA A 346 24.14 2.38 -1.55
C ALA A 346 24.24 3.68 -2.34
N VAL A 347 25.18 4.53 -1.96
CA VAL A 347 25.45 5.83 -2.61
C VAL A 347 26.41 5.65 -3.78
N THR A 348 26.21 6.41 -4.86
CA THR A 348 27.14 6.41 -6.00
C THR A 348 28.53 6.90 -5.53
N PRO A 349 29.61 6.16 -5.80
CA PRO A 349 30.95 6.56 -5.39
C PRO A 349 31.30 7.98 -5.82
N GLY A 350 31.84 8.78 -4.87
CA GLY A 350 32.20 10.19 -5.09
C GLY A 350 31.02 11.19 -4.97
N THR A 351 29.82 10.74 -4.65
CA THR A 351 28.70 11.64 -4.32
C THR A 351 28.81 12.08 -2.86
N PRO A 352 28.80 13.39 -2.57
CA PRO A 352 28.85 13.88 -1.19
C PRO A 352 27.56 13.56 -0.42
N ILE A 353 27.66 13.40 0.91
CA ILE A 353 26.53 13.19 1.83
C ILE A 353 26.62 14.26 2.94
N PRO A 354 25.58 15.10 3.12
CA PRO A 354 24.41 15.29 2.24
C PRO A 354 24.77 15.71 0.82
N THR A 355 23.90 15.34 -0.15
CA THR A 355 24.11 15.67 -1.57
C THR A 355 23.51 17.04 -1.87
N PRO A 356 24.31 18.01 -2.35
CA PRO A 356 23.80 19.35 -2.61
C PRO A 356 22.91 19.40 -3.85
N TRP A 357 21.82 20.19 -3.74
CA TRP A 357 20.91 20.54 -4.82
C TRP A 357 20.23 21.87 -4.51
N ASP A 358 19.66 22.53 -5.51
CA ASP A 358 19.03 23.83 -5.32
C ASP A 358 17.59 23.69 -4.78
N GLN A 359 17.51 23.25 -3.51
CA GLN A 359 16.25 23.06 -2.80
C GLN A 359 15.45 24.36 -2.65
N ALA A 360 16.12 25.49 -2.43
CA ALA A 360 15.46 26.76 -2.15
C ALA A 360 14.66 27.29 -3.37
N ASP A 361 15.24 27.17 -4.57
CA ASP A 361 14.53 27.53 -5.80
C ASP A 361 13.36 26.57 -6.08
N TYR A 362 13.58 25.25 -5.89
CA TYR A 362 12.50 24.25 -6.01
C TYR A 362 11.33 24.57 -5.07
N GLU A 363 11.62 24.80 -3.78
CA GLU A 363 10.60 25.09 -2.76
C GLU A 363 9.80 26.35 -3.09
N THR A 364 10.47 27.39 -3.58
CA THR A 364 9.84 28.65 -3.98
C THR A 364 8.85 28.42 -5.14
N ARG A 365 9.24 27.66 -6.16
CA ARG A 365 8.39 27.31 -7.30
C ARG A 365 7.19 26.45 -6.87
N ALA A 366 7.47 25.38 -6.09
CA ALA A 366 6.46 24.47 -5.61
C ALA A 366 5.40 25.19 -4.75
N LYS A 367 5.79 26.10 -3.85
CA LYS A 367 4.86 26.94 -3.08
C LYS A 367 3.97 27.78 -3.99
N GLY A 368 4.52 28.38 -5.06
CA GLY A 368 3.72 29.13 -6.04
C GLY A 368 2.64 28.25 -6.69
N PHE A 369 2.94 27.03 -7.05
CA PHE A 369 1.94 26.06 -7.57
C PHE A 369 0.90 25.66 -6.51
N GLN A 370 1.31 25.46 -5.25
CA GLN A 370 0.37 25.15 -4.16
C GLN A 370 -0.64 26.29 -3.94
N GLU A 371 -0.22 27.55 -3.98
CA GLU A 371 -1.14 28.69 -3.85
C GLU A 371 -2.13 28.77 -5.04
N LYS A 372 -1.67 28.57 -6.26
CA LYS A 372 -2.55 28.49 -7.45
C LYS A 372 -3.59 27.36 -7.29
N ARG A 373 -3.13 26.18 -6.84
CA ARG A 373 -3.99 25.03 -6.56
C ARG A 373 -5.07 25.34 -5.52
N LYS A 374 -4.68 25.89 -4.36
CA LYS A 374 -5.62 26.32 -3.31
C LYS A 374 -6.66 27.31 -3.84
N ALA A 375 -6.25 28.25 -4.68
CA ALA A 375 -7.16 29.22 -5.29
C ALA A 375 -8.20 28.55 -6.23
N ILE A 376 -7.79 27.55 -7.03
CA ILE A 376 -8.70 26.79 -7.88
C ILE A 376 -9.71 26.02 -7.01
N ARG A 377 -9.24 25.30 -5.99
CA ARG A 377 -10.12 24.53 -5.09
C ARG A 377 -11.09 25.42 -4.30
N LYS A 378 -10.62 26.55 -3.77
CA LYS A 378 -11.45 27.48 -2.99
C LYS A 378 -12.67 28.00 -3.77
N ARG A 379 -12.55 28.15 -5.11
CA ARG A 379 -13.64 28.63 -5.96
C ARG A 379 -14.38 27.50 -6.68
N ASN A 380 -14.13 26.24 -6.32
CA ASN A 380 -14.64 25.06 -7.02
C ASN A 380 -14.39 25.12 -8.55
N GLY A 381 -13.18 25.56 -8.94
CA GLY A 381 -12.78 25.61 -10.34
C GLY A 381 -12.81 24.23 -11.00
N PRO A 382 -13.02 24.17 -12.34
CA PRO A 382 -13.13 22.91 -13.06
C PRO A 382 -11.81 22.11 -13.02
N GLU A 383 -11.89 20.77 -13.03
CA GLU A 383 -10.71 19.90 -13.02
C GLU A 383 -9.74 20.17 -14.17
N ALA A 384 -10.24 20.59 -15.35
CA ALA A 384 -9.39 20.96 -16.49
C ALA A 384 -8.38 22.10 -16.15
N GLU A 385 -8.74 23.04 -15.26
CA GLU A 385 -7.79 24.06 -14.80
C GLU A 385 -6.74 23.46 -13.85
N MET A 386 -7.14 22.49 -13.02
CA MET A 386 -6.21 21.77 -12.16
C MET A 386 -5.23 20.93 -12.98
N ASP A 387 -5.73 20.25 -14.02
CA ASP A 387 -4.91 19.46 -14.94
C ASP A 387 -3.91 20.35 -15.69
N ALA A 388 -4.34 21.50 -16.18
CA ALA A 388 -3.46 22.47 -16.84
C ALA A 388 -2.35 22.96 -15.88
N LEU A 389 -2.73 23.26 -14.63
CA LEU A 389 -1.76 23.66 -13.59
C LEU A 389 -0.74 22.56 -13.28
N PHE A 390 -1.18 21.31 -13.18
CA PHE A 390 -0.29 20.18 -12.93
C PHE A 390 0.63 19.88 -14.13
N LEU A 391 0.17 20.08 -15.36
CA LEU A 391 1.02 19.96 -16.55
C LEU A 391 2.08 21.07 -16.59
N GLU A 392 1.73 22.32 -16.24
CA GLU A 392 2.69 23.41 -16.09
C GLU A 392 3.71 23.10 -15.00
N GLN A 393 3.25 22.66 -13.82
CA GLN A 393 4.11 22.26 -12.70
C GLN A 393 5.08 21.16 -13.11
N LYS A 394 4.59 20.06 -13.70
CA LYS A 394 5.39 18.95 -14.19
C LYS A 394 6.52 19.43 -15.11
N LYS A 395 6.20 20.28 -16.10
CA LYS A 395 7.20 20.82 -17.01
C LYS A 395 8.30 21.58 -16.28
N VAL A 396 7.92 22.52 -15.38
CA VAL A 396 8.86 23.38 -14.63
C VAL A 396 9.72 22.54 -13.68
N GLU A 397 9.13 21.56 -12.98
CA GLU A 397 9.86 20.69 -12.04
C GLU A 397 10.80 19.75 -12.78
N SER A 398 10.38 19.13 -13.88
CA SER A 398 11.21 18.24 -14.69
C SER A 398 12.45 18.95 -15.26
N GLU A 399 12.27 20.17 -15.80
CA GLU A 399 13.39 21.00 -16.30
C GLU A 399 14.37 21.34 -15.16
N LYS A 400 13.87 21.69 -13.98
CA LYS A 400 14.68 22.04 -12.80
C LYS A 400 15.45 20.83 -12.27
N LEU A 401 14.75 19.74 -11.98
CA LEU A 401 15.34 18.56 -11.33
C LEU A 401 16.34 17.83 -12.24
N SER A 402 16.05 17.76 -13.54
CA SER A 402 16.98 17.16 -14.51
C SER A 402 18.26 17.98 -14.73
N ALA A 403 18.24 19.28 -14.45
CA ALA A 403 19.40 20.16 -14.55
C ALA A 403 20.33 20.13 -13.33
N GLU A 404 19.94 19.49 -12.23
CA GLU A 404 20.75 19.43 -11.01
C GLU A 404 22.06 18.66 -11.25
N PRO A 405 23.17 19.11 -10.66
CA PRO A 405 24.49 18.50 -10.88
C PRO A 405 24.58 17.01 -10.54
N TYR A 406 23.75 16.57 -9.61
CA TYR A 406 23.69 15.17 -9.16
C TYR A 406 22.40 14.44 -9.60
N ALA A 407 21.67 14.93 -10.61
CA ALA A 407 20.37 14.38 -11.05
C ALA A 407 20.39 12.89 -11.40
N LYS A 408 21.57 12.35 -11.79
CA LYS A 408 21.73 10.92 -12.18
C LYS A 408 22.54 10.12 -11.16
N LYS A 409 22.62 10.60 -9.91
CA LYS A 409 23.41 9.98 -8.86
C LYS A 409 22.52 9.59 -7.68
N VAL A 410 22.83 8.44 -7.11
CA VAL A 410 22.29 8.07 -5.80
C VAL A 410 23.11 8.78 -4.74
N GLY A 411 22.44 9.52 -3.88
CA GLY A 411 23.04 10.36 -2.83
C GLY A 411 22.17 10.39 -1.58
N ALA A 412 22.11 11.55 -0.94
CA ALA A 412 21.19 11.88 0.14
C ALA A 412 20.73 13.33 -0.03
N PHE A 413 19.62 13.52 -0.71
CA PHE A 413 19.06 14.83 -1.07
C PHE A 413 18.10 15.30 0.02
N GLU A 414 18.36 16.46 0.63
CA GLU A 414 17.53 17.00 1.70
C GLU A 414 16.14 17.40 1.18
N GLY A 415 15.12 17.22 2.01
CA GLY A 415 13.72 17.42 1.68
C GLY A 415 13.03 16.11 1.30
N ALA A 416 12.34 15.49 2.28
CA ALA A 416 11.59 14.24 2.12
C ALA A 416 10.60 14.09 3.29
N ASN A 417 9.66 13.16 3.20
CA ASN A 417 8.74 12.81 4.28
C ASN A 417 8.02 14.01 4.88
N TYR A 418 7.55 14.93 4.01
CA TYR A 418 6.90 16.21 4.36
C TYR A 418 7.77 17.21 5.12
N GLU A 419 9.05 16.91 5.32
CA GLU A 419 10.01 17.77 6.01
C GLU A 419 11.03 18.39 5.03
N ALA A 420 11.06 19.73 4.98
CA ALA A 420 12.02 20.45 4.13
C ALA A 420 13.47 20.31 4.61
N LYS A 421 13.69 20.06 5.91
CA LYS A 421 14.99 19.98 6.53
C LYS A 421 15.15 18.73 7.40
N GLY A 422 16.32 18.09 7.28
CA GLY A 422 16.75 16.99 8.13
C GLY A 422 16.13 15.63 7.77
N ALA A 423 15.37 15.55 6.70
CA ALA A 423 14.94 14.30 6.08
C ALA A 423 15.48 14.24 4.65
N TYR A 424 15.86 13.06 4.20
CA TYR A 424 16.60 12.86 2.96
C TYR A 424 16.03 11.71 2.15
N ARG A 425 16.10 11.84 0.80
CA ARG A 425 15.75 10.84 -0.19
C ARG A 425 16.96 10.42 -1.02
N SER A 426 16.90 9.29 -1.70
CA SER A 426 18.07 8.69 -2.36
C SER A 426 18.48 9.35 -3.68
N GLU A 427 17.53 9.88 -4.42
CA GLU A 427 17.75 10.56 -5.71
C GLU A 427 17.00 11.90 -5.72
N VAL A 428 17.43 12.81 -6.60
CA VAL A 428 16.85 14.17 -6.64
C VAL A 428 15.39 14.14 -7.07
N ASP A 429 15.01 13.16 -7.90
CA ASP A 429 13.66 12.97 -8.43
C ASP A 429 13.26 11.48 -8.42
N CYS A 430 11.97 11.23 -8.23
CA CYS A 430 11.36 9.91 -8.08
C CYS A 430 9.85 10.00 -8.29
N ILE A 431 9.19 8.91 -8.69
CA ILE A 431 7.70 8.83 -8.67
C ILE A 431 7.13 9.20 -7.30
N MET A 432 7.82 8.89 -6.19
CA MET A 432 7.39 9.25 -4.83
C MET A 432 7.64 10.72 -4.48
N PHE A 433 8.32 11.49 -5.34
CA PHE A 433 8.66 12.90 -5.14
C PHE A 433 7.85 13.84 -6.03
N SER A 434 7.80 13.60 -7.32
CA SER A 434 7.19 14.49 -8.32
C SER A 434 6.20 13.74 -9.22
N ARG A 435 5.44 14.50 -10.06
CA ARG A 435 4.59 13.92 -11.11
C ARG A 435 5.33 13.78 -12.45
N ASP A 436 6.65 13.86 -12.43
CA ASP A 436 7.46 13.73 -13.62
C ASP A 436 7.42 12.32 -14.21
N ASP A 437 7.78 12.19 -15.50
CA ASP A 437 7.89 10.87 -16.12
C ASP A 437 9.23 10.21 -15.74
N VAL A 438 9.44 10.04 -14.44
CA VAL A 438 10.64 9.43 -13.87
C VAL A 438 10.29 8.07 -13.24
N PRO A 439 11.26 7.14 -13.15
CA PRO A 439 11.03 5.86 -12.48
C PRO A 439 11.03 6.02 -10.95
N PHE A 440 10.71 4.94 -10.24
CA PHE A 440 11.10 4.81 -8.84
C PHE A 440 12.62 4.97 -8.68
N CYS A 441 13.06 5.70 -7.66
CA CYS A 441 14.48 5.78 -7.30
C CYS A 441 15.06 4.40 -6.90
N SER A 442 16.36 4.29 -6.77
CA SER A 442 17.03 3.01 -6.46
C SER A 442 16.58 2.42 -5.12
N ALA A 443 16.36 3.26 -4.09
CA ALA A 443 15.88 2.81 -2.80
C ALA A 443 14.46 2.26 -2.89
N CYS A 444 13.56 2.96 -3.59
CA CYS A 444 12.19 2.52 -3.83
C CYS A 444 12.13 1.20 -4.61
N ARG A 445 12.92 1.08 -5.70
CA ARG A 445 12.99 -0.15 -6.50
C ARG A 445 13.46 -1.34 -5.67
N SER A 446 14.53 -1.15 -4.88
CA SER A 446 15.02 -2.22 -4.00
C SER A 446 13.98 -2.68 -3.00
N ALA A 447 13.21 -1.75 -2.40
CA ALA A 447 12.15 -2.10 -1.47
C ALA A 447 11.02 -2.89 -2.14
N LEU A 448 10.60 -2.47 -3.36
CA LEU A 448 9.59 -3.17 -4.15
C LEU A 448 10.07 -4.56 -4.61
N ASP A 449 11.33 -4.69 -5.07
CA ASP A 449 11.92 -5.98 -5.45
C ASP A 449 11.88 -6.98 -4.30
N ASP A 450 12.27 -6.57 -3.09
CA ASP A 450 12.28 -7.44 -1.91
C ASP A 450 10.87 -7.93 -1.54
N VAL A 451 9.85 -7.08 -1.71
CA VAL A 451 8.45 -7.50 -1.49
C VAL A 451 7.99 -8.46 -2.60
N ILE A 452 8.31 -8.19 -3.87
CA ILE A 452 7.98 -9.12 -4.95
C ILE A 452 8.64 -10.48 -4.70
N ASP A 453 9.90 -10.52 -4.25
CA ASP A 453 10.62 -11.75 -3.91
C ASP A 453 9.94 -12.53 -2.76
N GLN A 454 9.32 -11.84 -1.80
CA GLN A 454 8.58 -12.48 -0.72
C GLN A 454 7.34 -13.25 -1.23
N TYR A 455 6.67 -12.76 -2.26
CA TYR A 455 5.45 -13.37 -2.80
C TYR A 455 5.68 -14.28 -3.99
N ALA A 456 6.59 -13.93 -4.90
CA ALA A 456 6.79 -14.67 -6.14
C ALA A 456 7.66 -15.93 -6.03
N GLY A 457 8.24 -16.22 -4.85
CA GLY A 457 9.10 -17.39 -4.65
C GLY A 457 10.46 -17.28 -5.31
N ALA A 458 10.91 -16.10 -5.72
CA ALA A 458 12.27 -15.86 -6.15
C ALA A 458 13.27 -16.07 -4.98
N PRO A 459 14.50 -16.54 -5.24
CA PRO A 459 15.50 -16.69 -4.20
C PRO A 459 15.78 -15.33 -3.55
N VAL A 460 15.90 -15.33 -2.22
CA VAL A 460 16.33 -14.13 -1.47
C VAL A 460 17.62 -13.63 -2.07
N ARG A 461 17.63 -12.40 -2.56
CA ARG A 461 18.90 -11.74 -2.88
C ARG A 461 19.66 -11.60 -1.57
N THR A 462 20.67 -12.46 -1.36
CA THR A 462 21.59 -12.28 -0.23
C THR A 462 22.18 -10.89 -0.39
N ALA A 463 21.94 -10.04 0.62
CA ALA A 463 22.57 -8.72 0.65
C ALA A 463 24.08 -8.91 0.45
N PRO A 464 24.74 -8.09 -0.36
CA PRO A 464 26.19 -8.15 -0.47
C PRO A 464 26.72 -8.06 0.96
N SER A 465 27.53 -9.03 1.35
CA SER A 465 28.20 -9.06 2.67
C SER A 465 28.85 -7.72 2.91
N ARG A 466 28.37 -6.99 3.91
CA ARG A 466 28.86 -5.67 4.31
C ARG A 466 30.27 -5.76 4.89
#